data_1fd2694428c24667a83eb6e5e78bd906
#
_entry.id   1fd2694428c24667a83eb6e5e78bd906
#
_cell.length_a   1.000
_cell.length_b   1.000
_cell.length_c   1.000
_cell.angle_alpha   90.00
_cell.angle_beta   90.00
_cell.angle_gamma   90.00
#
_symmetry.space_group_name_H-M   'P 1'
#
loop_
_entity.id
_entity.type
_entity.pdbx_description
1 polymer ?
#
loop_
_entity_poly.entity_id
_entity_poly.type
_entity_poly.pdbx_seq_one_letter_code
_entity_poly.pdbx_strand_id
1 'polypeptide(L)'
;MSLVYAGVCSHAPGIVGRAHLVKDTALRDAFYAALDAERRALEAARPDALVVIAAEHFANFFMNNMPAYCIGIGDEHHGPIEDPQWLGIEPRTVRGASGLASRLAQEIMQTVDVAYSEEWKFDHGIMVPLHFLTPRYDLPVIPVNINCQGPPLTPLHRAWVFGEALRRACDSVPERVAVVGTGGISHWPATPDSGKINEAWDREFLERLMRQDRDALLSYDDVSTYRDAGQGGFEIRTYIAAAAAARAPGTVRFYTAGLPIFAVGCTVARFDVDPPRLAAGM
;
A
#
# COMPACT_ATOMS: atom_id res chain seq x y z
N MET A 1 20.80 -8.36 -1.02
CA MET A 1 19.35 -8.13 -0.72
C MET A 1 19.03 -6.70 -1.10
N SER A 2 18.16 -6.53 -2.07
CA SER A 2 17.81 -5.22 -2.62
C SER A 2 16.53 -4.64 -2.04
N LEU A 3 15.68 -5.44 -1.36
CA LEU A 3 14.57 -4.91 -0.57
C LEU A 3 15.12 -4.32 0.74
N VAL A 4 15.02 -3.00 0.89
CA VAL A 4 15.65 -2.25 2.00
C VAL A 4 14.66 -1.65 2.99
N TYR A 5 13.38 -1.64 2.63
CA TYR A 5 12.26 -1.18 3.46
C TYR A 5 10.99 -1.89 3.02
N ALA A 6 10.16 -2.30 3.97
CA ALA A 6 8.81 -2.78 3.70
C ALA A 6 7.87 -2.33 4.81
N GLY A 7 6.70 -1.82 4.42
CA GLY A 7 5.69 -1.34 5.37
C GLY A 7 4.29 -1.34 4.78
N VAL A 8 3.33 -1.02 5.63
CA VAL A 8 1.94 -0.80 5.23
C VAL A 8 1.37 0.43 5.93
N CYS A 9 0.49 1.17 5.24
CA CYS A 9 -0.21 2.30 5.84
C CYS A 9 -1.58 2.54 5.20
N SER A 10 -2.44 3.22 5.94
CA SER A 10 -3.75 3.64 5.45
C SER A 10 -3.62 4.73 4.39
N HIS A 11 -4.54 4.72 3.40
CA HIS A 11 -4.58 5.68 2.30
C HIS A 11 -5.90 6.44 2.14
N ALA A 12 -6.83 6.33 3.11
CA ALA A 12 -8.13 6.97 2.97
C ALA A 12 -8.02 8.48 2.68
N PRO A 13 -8.81 9.03 1.74
CA PRO A 13 -8.70 10.43 1.32
C PRO A 13 -8.96 11.41 2.47
N GLY A 14 -9.80 11.01 3.45
CA GLY A 14 -10.09 11.81 4.64
C GLY A 14 -8.87 12.11 5.51
N ILE A 15 -7.80 11.30 5.43
CA ILE A 15 -6.56 11.50 6.21
C ILE A 15 -5.94 12.87 5.94
N VAL A 16 -6.03 13.36 4.71
CA VAL A 16 -5.59 14.71 4.33
C VAL A 16 -6.79 15.65 4.22
N GLY A 17 -7.76 15.33 3.36
CA GLY A 17 -8.85 16.25 3.01
C GLY A 17 -9.80 16.61 4.18
N ARG A 18 -9.91 15.75 5.20
CA ARG A 18 -10.75 15.98 6.37
C ARG A 18 -9.99 16.21 7.67
N ALA A 19 -8.66 16.43 7.59
CA ALA A 19 -7.80 16.64 8.76
C ALA A 19 -8.27 17.81 9.64
N HIS A 20 -8.82 18.85 9.03
CA HIS A 20 -9.34 20.04 9.71
C HIS A 20 -10.65 19.79 10.48
N LEU A 21 -11.36 18.68 10.21
CA LEU A 21 -12.61 18.31 10.87
C LEU A 21 -12.41 17.41 12.09
N VAL A 22 -11.17 16.96 12.34
CA VAL A 22 -10.86 16.06 13.46
C VAL A 22 -11.02 16.81 14.78
N LYS A 23 -11.83 16.24 15.71
CA LYS A 23 -12.02 16.78 17.04
C LYS A 23 -10.89 16.41 18.00
N ASP A 24 -10.44 15.15 17.97
CA ASP A 24 -9.30 14.70 18.75
C ASP A 24 -7.99 14.95 17.96
N THR A 25 -7.53 16.19 18.07
CA THR A 25 -6.30 16.62 17.39
C THR A 25 -5.05 15.92 17.93
N ALA A 26 -5.02 15.55 19.20
CA ALA A 26 -3.90 14.83 19.80
C ALA A 26 -3.76 13.43 19.18
N LEU A 27 -4.86 12.73 19.00
CA LEU A 27 -4.87 11.41 18.36
C LEU A 27 -4.48 11.48 16.88
N ARG A 28 -4.96 12.51 16.15
CA ARG A 28 -4.56 12.79 14.77
C ARG A 28 -3.06 13.05 14.68
N ASP A 29 -2.54 13.90 15.55
CA ASP A 29 -1.14 14.30 15.52
C ASP A 29 -0.23 13.10 15.89
N ALA A 30 -0.68 12.21 16.78
CA ALA A 30 0.01 10.95 17.06
C ALA A 30 0.06 10.03 15.83
N PHE A 31 -1.02 9.94 15.06
CA PHE A 31 -1.04 9.20 13.78
C PHE A 31 -0.06 9.79 12.77
N TYR A 32 -0.06 11.13 12.60
CA TYR A 32 0.86 11.80 11.68
C TYR A 32 2.32 11.68 12.13
N ALA A 33 2.57 11.70 13.43
CA ALA A 33 3.91 11.45 13.96
C ALA A 33 4.40 10.02 13.66
N ALA A 34 3.52 9.04 13.65
CA ALA A 34 3.86 7.68 13.25
C ALA A 34 4.20 7.59 11.75
N LEU A 35 3.42 8.26 10.87
CA LEU A 35 3.74 8.37 9.44
C LEU A 35 5.07 9.09 9.21
N ASP A 36 5.36 10.17 9.95
CA ASP A 36 6.63 10.88 9.87
C ASP A 36 7.81 10.02 10.37
N ALA A 37 7.61 9.19 11.38
CA ALA A 37 8.63 8.23 11.81
C ALA A 37 8.95 7.20 10.72
N GLU A 38 7.92 6.73 9.99
CA GLU A 38 8.13 5.82 8.86
C GLU A 38 8.76 6.52 7.65
N ARG A 39 8.44 7.81 7.40
CA ARG A 39 9.17 8.63 6.42
C ARG A 39 10.67 8.65 6.72
N ARG A 40 11.04 8.95 7.98
CA ARG A 40 12.47 8.95 8.38
C ARG A 40 13.13 7.58 8.23
N ALA A 41 12.40 6.50 8.53
CA ALA A 41 12.91 5.14 8.35
C ALA A 41 13.12 4.80 6.87
N LEU A 42 12.18 5.20 6.01
CA LEU A 42 12.29 5.05 4.55
C LEU A 42 13.48 5.85 4.00
N GLU A 43 13.65 7.11 4.40
CA GLU A 43 14.80 7.94 4.02
C GLU A 43 16.14 7.34 4.49
N ALA A 44 16.19 6.83 5.72
CA ALA A 44 17.37 6.17 6.27
C ALA A 44 17.72 4.87 5.52
N ALA A 45 16.73 4.16 4.99
CA ALA A 45 16.92 3.00 4.13
C ALA A 45 17.49 3.37 2.76
N ARG A 46 17.46 4.63 2.34
CA ARG A 46 18.01 5.15 1.07
C ARG A 46 17.63 4.29 -0.14
N PRO A 47 16.35 4.07 -0.42
CA PRO A 47 15.94 3.34 -1.62
C PRO A 47 16.20 4.15 -2.89
N ASP A 48 16.42 3.45 -4.01
CA ASP A 48 16.48 4.04 -5.35
C ASP A 48 15.10 4.21 -5.96
N ALA A 49 14.13 3.38 -5.53
CA ALA A 49 12.73 3.47 -5.94
C ALA A 49 11.79 2.92 -4.85
N LEU A 50 10.54 3.39 -4.89
CA LEU A 50 9.44 2.96 -4.02
C LEU A 50 8.38 2.24 -4.85
N VAL A 51 8.15 0.95 -4.57
CA VAL A 51 6.99 0.21 -5.06
C VAL A 51 5.82 0.50 -4.12
N VAL A 52 4.73 1.03 -4.66
CA VAL A 52 3.48 1.27 -3.93
C VAL A 52 2.44 0.29 -4.42
N ILE A 53 2.07 -0.67 -3.56
CA ILE A 53 1.00 -1.64 -3.84
C ILE A 53 -0.31 -1.06 -3.30
N ALA A 54 -1.22 -0.70 -4.19
CA ALA A 54 -2.49 -0.07 -3.84
C ALA A 54 -3.68 -0.79 -4.50
N ALA A 55 -4.85 -0.62 -3.91
CA ALA A 55 -6.09 -0.77 -4.63
C ALA A 55 -6.28 0.46 -5.52
N GLU A 56 -6.72 0.27 -6.73
CA GLU A 56 -7.01 1.33 -7.67
C GLU A 56 -8.51 1.64 -7.59
N HIS A 57 -8.87 2.92 -7.50
CA HIS A 57 -10.26 3.35 -7.26
C HIS A 57 -10.92 3.84 -8.55
N PHE A 58 -10.88 3.03 -9.61
CA PHE A 58 -11.44 3.33 -10.94
C PHE A 58 -10.85 4.61 -11.59
N ALA A 59 -9.56 4.88 -11.34
CA ALA A 59 -8.82 5.96 -11.99
C ALA A 59 -8.28 5.53 -13.37
N ASN A 60 -7.82 4.30 -13.49
CA ASN A 60 -7.22 3.74 -14.70
C ASN A 60 -7.96 2.49 -15.19
N PHE A 61 -8.49 1.66 -14.28
CA PHE A 61 -9.13 0.38 -14.61
C PHE A 61 -10.59 0.38 -14.21
N PHE A 62 -11.42 -0.19 -15.10
CA PHE A 62 -12.87 -0.21 -14.94
C PHE A 62 -13.38 -1.64 -15.15
N MET A 63 -14.65 -1.90 -14.82
CA MET A 63 -15.24 -3.24 -14.93
C MET A 63 -15.23 -3.83 -16.35
N ASN A 64 -15.01 -3.01 -17.37
CA ASN A 64 -14.83 -3.48 -18.75
C ASN A 64 -13.41 -4.00 -19.04
N ASN A 65 -12.43 -3.68 -18.19
CA ASN A 65 -11.05 -4.17 -18.28
C ASN A 65 -10.34 -4.01 -16.94
N MET A 66 -10.60 -4.91 -15.99
CA MET A 66 -10.03 -4.91 -14.65
C MET A 66 -8.98 -6.02 -14.51
N PRO A 67 -7.67 -5.69 -14.56
CA PRO A 67 -6.63 -6.69 -14.39
C PRO A 67 -6.53 -7.13 -12.92
N ALA A 68 -6.21 -8.42 -12.68
CA ALA A 68 -5.91 -8.91 -11.33
C ALA A 68 -4.71 -8.18 -10.71
N TYR A 69 -3.69 -7.91 -11.54
CA TYR A 69 -2.50 -7.12 -11.20
C TYR A 69 -2.13 -6.23 -12.39
N CYS A 70 -1.64 -5.03 -12.08
CA CYS A 70 -0.99 -4.20 -13.08
C CYS A 70 0.21 -3.49 -12.47
N ILE A 71 1.30 -3.35 -13.23
CA ILE A 71 2.52 -2.64 -12.83
C ILE A 71 2.70 -1.43 -13.73
N GLY A 72 2.86 -0.24 -13.14
CA GLY A 72 3.19 0.96 -13.92
C GLY A 72 4.66 0.96 -14.31
N ILE A 73 4.92 1.07 -15.61
CA ILE A 73 6.27 1.06 -16.20
C ILE A 73 6.62 2.39 -16.90
N GLY A 74 5.85 3.46 -16.63
CA GLY A 74 6.09 4.79 -17.18
C GLY A 74 7.30 5.50 -16.55
N ASP A 75 7.84 6.50 -17.25
CA ASP A 75 8.90 7.37 -16.73
C ASP A 75 8.35 8.40 -15.74
N GLU A 76 7.07 8.71 -15.85
CA GLU A 76 6.35 9.64 -14.97
C GLU A 76 4.88 9.28 -14.84
N HIS A 77 4.28 9.71 -13.75
CA HIS A 77 2.88 9.50 -13.40
C HIS A 77 2.28 10.82 -12.93
N HIS A 78 0.96 10.98 -13.08
CA HIS A 78 0.27 12.23 -12.75
C HIS A 78 -0.83 11.99 -11.71
N GLY A 79 -0.93 12.85 -10.72
CA GLY A 79 -1.97 12.77 -9.71
C GLY A 79 -1.87 13.86 -8.64
N PRO A 80 -2.85 13.92 -7.76
CA PRO A 80 -4.07 13.09 -7.75
C PRO A 80 -5.03 13.42 -8.90
N ILE A 81 -5.89 12.45 -9.24
CA ILE A 81 -7.00 12.68 -10.17
C ILE A 81 -8.19 13.38 -9.48
N GLU A 82 -8.25 13.28 -8.17
CA GLU A 82 -9.30 13.88 -7.37
C GLU A 82 -9.14 15.39 -7.29
N ASP A 83 -10.26 16.07 -7.03
CA ASP A 83 -10.30 17.51 -6.81
C ASP A 83 -9.36 17.90 -5.64
N PRO A 84 -8.41 18.82 -5.85
CA PRO A 84 -7.49 19.27 -4.80
C PRO A 84 -8.19 19.85 -3.58
N GLN A 85 -9.34 20.50 -3.76
CA GLN A 85 -10.14 21.05 -2.64
C GLN A 85 -10.75 19.93 -1.79
N TRP A 86 -11.06 18.79 -2.41
CA TRP A 86 -11.60 17.63 -1.70
C TRP A 86 -10.53 16.80 -1.02
N LEU A 87 -9.42 16.51 -1.74
CA LEU A 87 -8.35 15.66 -1.24
C LEU A 87 -7.34 16.41 -0.36
N GLY A 88 -7.14 17.70 -0.60
CA GLY A 88 -6.12 18.49 0.11
C GLY A 88 -4.70 18.27 -0.41
N ILE A 89 -4.54 17.69 -1.60
CA ILE A 89 -3.25 17.46 -2.26
C ILE A 89 -3.31 18.05 -3.66
N GLU A 90 -2.36 18.92 -3.98
CA GLU A 90 -2.26 19.53 -5.31
C GLU A 90 -1.76 18.54 -6.36
N PRO A 91 -2.31 18.56 -7.60
CA PRO A 91 -1.84 17.74 -8.69
C PRO A 91 -0.37 18.01 -9.03
N ARG A 92 0.34 16.91 -9.32
CA ARG A 92 1.76 16.96 -9.68
C ARG A 92 2.17 15.79 -10.55
N THR A 93 3.31 15.93 -11.17
CA THR A 93 4.01 14.84 -11.82
C THR A 93 4.94 14.17 -10.78
N VAL A 94 4.88 12.84 -10.71
CA VAL A 94 5.75 12.01 -9.89
C VAL A 94 6.62 11.18 -10.82
N ARG A 95 7.92 11.20 -10.60
CA ARG A 95 8.86 10.44 -11.41
C ARG A 95 8.62 8.93 -11.23
N GLY A 96 8.56 8.20 -12.34
CA GLY A 96 8.58 6.74 -12.36
C GLY A 96 10.00 6.19 -12.41
N ALA A 97 10.11 4.86 -12.47
CA ALA A 97 11.37 4.13 -12.58
C ALA A 97 11.24 3.06 -13.69
N SER A 98 10.93 3.48 -14.92
CA SER A 98 10.48 2.62 -16.03
C SER A 98 11.42 1.44 -16.30
N GLY A 99 12.73 1.67 -16.36
CA GLY A 99 13.71 0.63 -16.59
C GLY A 99 13.76 -0.42 -15.47
N LEU A 100 13.66 0.01 -14.20
CA LEU A 100 13.56 -0.89 -13.06
C LEU A 100 12.20 -1.60 -13.04
N ALA A 101 11.11 -0.86 -13.23
CA ALA A 101 9.76 -1.41 -13.24
C ALA A 101 9.58 -2.51 -14.29
N SER A 102 10.14 -2.31 -15.49
CA SER A 102 10.12 -3.31 -16.57
C SER A 102 10.89 -4.58 -16.20
N ARG A 103 12.07 -4.47 -15.56
CA ARG A 103 12.83 -5.64 -15.09
C ARG A 103 12.07 -6.37 -13.98
N LEU A 104 11.49 -5.64 -13.01
CA LEU A 104 10.67 -6.25 -11.96
C LEU A 104 9.46 -6.97 -12.55
N ALA A 105 8.74 -6.34 -13.49
CA ALA A 105 7.60 -6.96 -14.16
C ALA A 105 7.99 -8.23 -14.91
N GLN A 106 9.10 -8.22 -15.65
CA GLN A 106 9.62 -9.38 -16.37
C GLN A 106 9.96 -10.55 -15.43
N GLU A 107 10.56 -10.27 -14.28
CA GLU A 107 10.88 -11.30 -13.29
C GLU A 107 9.60 -11.83 -12.61
N ILE A 108 8.65 -10.96 -12.27
CA ILE A 108 7.36 -11.35 -11.69
C ILE A 108 6.60 -12.27 -12.65
N MET A 109 6.61 -11.97 -13.96
CA MET A 109 5.95 -12.76 -15.00
C MET A 109 6.49 -14.19 -15.15
N GLN A 110 7.62 -14.53 -14.55
CA GLN A 110 8.07 -15.93 -14.47
C GLN A 110 7.11 -16.78 -13.59
N THR A 111 6.27 -16.15 -12.77
CA THR A 111 5.42 -16.85 -11.79
C THR A 111 3.98 -16.37 -11.78
N VAL A 112 3.74 -15.10 -12.07
CA VAL A 112 2.42 -14.45 -11.97
C VAL A 112 2.18 -13.61 -13.21
N ASP A 113 1.10 -13.90 -13.93
CA ASP A 113 0.69 -13.06 -15.05
C ASP A 113 0.27 -11.67 -14.53
N VAL A 114 0.89 -10.63 -15.05
CA VAL A 114 0.60 -9.24 -14.69
C VAL A 114 0.37 -8.41 -15.96
N ALA A 115 -0.58 -7.50 -15.89
CA ALA A 115 -0.66 -6.41 -16.85
C ALA A 115 0.43 -5.36 -16.54
N TYR A 116 0.75 -4.52 -17.51
CA TYR A 116 1.59 -3.34 -17.30
C TYR A 116 1.04 -2.15 -18.07
N SER A 117 1.36 -0.93 -17.58
CA SER A 117 0.90 0.30 -18.21
C SER A 117 2.00 1.35 -18.19
N GLU A 118 2.21 2.04 -19.32
CA GLU A 118 3.11 3.20 -19.42
C GLU A 118 2.43 4.46 -18.89
N GLU A 119 1.10 4.58 -19.02
CA GLU A 119 0.33 5.68 -18.49
C GLU A 119 -0.36 5.27 -17.19
N TRP A 120 -0.14 6.05 -16.12
CA TRP A 120 -0.81 5.81 -14.85
C TRP A 120 -1.19 7.12 -14.17
N LYS A 121 -2.47 7.26 -13.92
CA LYS A 121 -3.01 8.37 -13.12
C LYS A 121 -3.10 7.94 -11.68
N PHE A 122 -2.45 8.67 -10.79
CA PHE A 122 -2.50 8.38 -9.35
C PHE A 122 -3.79 8.92 -8.74
N ASP A 123 -4.46 8.07 -7.98
CA ASP A 123 -5.55 8.42 -7.09
C ASP A 123 -5.05 8.56 -5.62
N HIS A 124 -5.98 8.79 -4.70
CA HIS A 124 -5.68 8.89 -3.27
C HIS A 124 -4.96 7.65 -2.72
N GLY A 125 -5.21 6.46 -3.29
CA GLY A 125 -4.57 5.21 -2.87
C GLY A 125 -3.04 5.25 -2.93
N ILE A 126 -2.50 6.05 -3.83
CA ILE A 126 -1.06 6.30 -3.97
C ILE A 126 -0.68 7.67 -3.41
N MET A 127 -1.44 8.72 -3.74
CA MET A 127 -1.05 10.10 -3.41
C MET A 127 -1.10 10.41 -1.92
N VAL A 128 -2.04 9.82 -1.14
CA VAL A 128 -2.08 10.02 0.32
C VAL A 128 -0.84 9.43 1.01
N PRO A 129 -0.43 8.18 0.77
CA PRO A 129 0.83 7.67 1.30
C PRO A 129 2.05 8.49 0.86
N LEU A 130 2.15 8.89 -0.40
CA LEU A 130 3.28 9.70 -0.88
C LEU A 130 3.34 11.06 -0.21
N HIS A 131 2.19 11.69 0.07
CA HIS A 131 2.12 12.98 0.78
C HIS A 131 2.84 12.94 2.14
N PHE A 132 2.76 11.81 2.84
CA PHE A 132 3.40 11.64 4.15
C PHE A 132 4.80 11.01 4.06
N LEU A 133 4.98 9.98 3.24
CA LEU A 133 6.21 9.19 3.21
C LEU A 133 7.29 9.79 2.31
N THR A 134 6.89 10.50 1.27
CA THR A 134 7.80 11.15 0.30
C THR A 134 7.34 12.58 -0.04
N PRO A 135 7.22 13.48 0.94
CA PRO A 135 6.60 14.80 0.75
C PRO A 135 7.33 15.70 -0.26
N ARG A 136 8.58 15.40 -0.59
CA ARG A 136 9.32 16.08 -1.68
C ARG A 136 9.04 15.50 -3.06
N TYR A 137 8.42 14.30 -3.14
CA TYR A 137 8.13 13.56 -4.36
C TYR A 137 9.36 13.35 -5.27
N ASP A 138 10.54 13.26 -4.65
CA ASP A 138 11.85 13.11 -5.31
C ASP A 138 12.29 11.64 -5.48
N LEU A 139 11.64 10.71 -4.79
CA LEU A 139 11.88 9.26 -4.92
C LEU A 139 11.03 8.72 -6.08
N PRO A 140 11.62 8.01 -7.07
CA PRO A 140 10.86 7.39 -8.14
C PRO A 140 9.87 6.35 -7.62
N VAL A 141 8.66 6.31 -8.20
CA VAL A 141 7.57 5.44 -7.78
C VAL A 141 7.26 4.41 -8.86
N ILE A 142 7.09 3.17 -8.45
CA ILE A 142 6.55 2.07 -9.27
C ILE A 142 5.18 1.72 -8.71
N PRO A 143 4.08 2.15 -9.34
CA PRO A 143 2.74 1.81 -8.89
C PRO A 143 2.42 0.34 -9.22
N VAL A 144 1.75 -0.33 -8.30
CA VAL A 144 1.25 -1.68 -8.47
C VAL A 144 -0.21 -1.72 -8.04
N ASN A 145 -1.08 -2.13 -8.95
CA ASN A 145 -2.48 -2.43 -8.64
C ASN A 145 -2.67 -3.91 -8.31
N ILE A 146 -3.46 -4.18 -7.26
CA ILE A 146 -4.12 -5.46 -7.01
C ILE A 146 -5.63 -5.21 -7.02
N ASN A 147 -6.39 -5.95 -7.81
CA ASN A 147 -7.84 -5.79 -7.85
C ASN A 147 -8.47 -6.13 -6.49
N CYS A 148 -8.88 -5.07 -5.78
CA CYS A 148 -9.64 -5.12 -4.53
C CYS A 148 -11.06 -4.52 -4.69
N GLN A 149 -11.40 -3.99 -5.87
CA GLN A 149 -12.61 -3.16 -6.07
C GLN A 149 -13.75 -3.89 -6.74
N GLY A 150 -13.47 -4.70 -7.74
CA GLY A 150 -14.52 -5.29 -8.59
C GLY A 150 -14.44 -6.80 -8.69
N PRO A 151 -15.46 -7.54 -8.19
CA PRO A 151 -15.49 -8.99 -8.38
C PRO A 151 -15.47 -9.37 -9.88
N PRO A 152 -14.74 -10.44 -10.26
CA PRO A 152 -14.01 -11.36 -9.38
C PRO A 152 -12.71 -10.73 -8.80
N LEU A 153 -12.59 -10.79 -7.47
CA LEU A 153 -11.43 -10.25 -6.78
C LEU A 153 -10.21 -11.18 -6.92
N THR A 154 -9.02 -10.60 -6.80
CA THR A 154 -7.80 -11.38 -6.71
C THR A 154 -7.84 -12.27 -5.45
N PRO A 155 -7.75 -13.61 -5.54
CA PRO A 155 -7.73 -14.47 -4.35
C PRO A 155 -6.55 -14.16 -3.42
N LEU A 156 -6.73 -14.27 -2.10
CA LEU A 156 -5.69 -13.91 -1.12
C LEU A 156 -4.39 -14.71 -1.30
N HIS A 157 -4.49 -16.01 -1.63
CA HIS A 157 -3.31 -16.82 -1.91
C HIS A 157 -2.52 -16.31 -3.14
N ARG A 158 -3.22 -15.73 -4.12
CA ARG A 158 -2.57 -15.11 -5.29
C ARG A 158 -1.89 -13.79 -4.92
N ALA A 159 -2.49 -12.99 -4.02
CA ALA A 159 -1.85 -11.79 -3.49
C ALA A 159 -0.55 -12.13 -2.74
N TRP A 160 -0.56 -13.23 -1.96
CA TRP A 160 0.66 -13.73 -1.31
C TRP A 160 1.73 -14.17 -2.32
N VAL A 161 1.35 -14.98 -3.32
CA VAL A 161 2.27 -15.43 -4.40
C VAL A 161 2.84 -14.24 -5.18
N PHE A 162 2.04 -13.21 -5.44
CA PHE A 162 2.52 -11.96 -6.06
C PHE A 162 3.59 -11.28 -5.19
N GLY A 163 3.37 -11.17 -3.88
CA GLY A 163 4.35 -10.60 -2.96
C GLY A 163 5.67 -11.39 -2.93
N GLU A 164 5.59 -12.74 -2.94
CA GLU A 164 6.78 -13.58 -3.05
C GLU A 164 7.53 -13.41 -4.39
N ALA A 165 6.78 -13.22 -5.49
CA ALA A 165 7.34 -12.95 -6.80
C ALA A 165 8.01 -11.56 -6.84
N LEU A 166 7.36 -10.54 -6.28
CA LEU A 166 7.94 -9.20 -6.13
C LEU A 166 9.23 -9.24 -5.30
N ARG A 167 9.28 -10.03 -4.22
CA ARG A 167 10.51 -10.17 -3.44
C ARG A 167 11.65 -10.77 -4.27
N ARG A 168 11.38 -11.85 -5.04
CA ARG A 168 12.39 -12.42 -5.94
C ARG A 168 12.87 -11.40 -6.96
N ALA A 169 11.94 -10.64 -7.55
CA ALA A 169 12.26 -9.59 -8.50
C ALA A 169 13.14 -8.50 -7.86
N CYS A 170 12.83 -8.05 -6.65
CA CYS A 170 13.71 -7.14 -5.91
C CYS A 170 15.08 -7.74 -5.68
N ASP A 171 15.18 -9.03 -5.31
CA ASP A 171 16.47 -9.69 -5.05
C ASP A 171 17.32 -9.90 -6.32
N SER A 172 16.72 -9.83 -7.52
CA SER A 172 17.40 -10.00 -8.82
C SER A 172 18.01 -8.73 -9.39
N VAL A 173 17.73 -7.56 -8.81
CA VAL A 173 18.20 -6.26 -9.29
C VAL A 173 19.21 -5.64 -8.31
N PRO A 174 20.15 -4.80 -8.77
CA PRO A 174 21.11 -4.13 -7.89
C PRO A 174 20.51 -2.95 -7.13
N GLU A 175 19.43 -2.35 -7.63
CA GLU A 175 18.77 -1.18 -7.04
C GLU A 175 18.18 -1.52 -5.67
N ARG A 176 18.21 -0.55 -4.77
CA ARG A 176 17.62 -0.61 -3.44
C ARG A 176 16.14 -0.29 -3.55
N VAL A 177 15.30 -1.28 -3.35
CA VAL A 177 13.85 -1.14 -3.51
C VAL A 177 13.17 -1.05 -2.14
N ALA A 178 12.28 -0.07 -1.99
CA ALA A 178 11.32 -0.02 -0.89
C ALA A 178 9.95 -0.52 -1.37
N VAL A 179 9.19 -1.18 -0.50
CA VAL A 179 7.82 -1.64 -0.77
C VAL A 179 6.88 -1.12 0.29
N VAL A 180 5.77 -0.51 -0.13
CA VAL A 180 4.68 -0.11 0.76
C VAL A 180 3.36 -0.63 0.21
N GLY A 181 2.65 -1.44 1.02
CA GLY A 181 1.26 -1.78 0.78
C GLY A 181 0.35 -0.71 1.37
N THR A 182 -0.59 -0.20 0.58
CA THR A 182 -1.50 0.85 1.02
C THR A 182 -2.95 0.42 0.88
N GLY A 183 -3.79 0.81 1.84
CA GLY A 183 -5.18 0.40 1.83
C GLY A 183 -5.92 0.86 3.06
N GLY A 184 -7.05 0.23 3.28
CA GLY A 184 -7.74 0.20 4.55
C GLY A 184 -7.82 -1.22 5.08
N ILE A 185 -8.21 -1.38 6.35
CA ILE A 185 -8.58 -2.67 6.90
C ILE A 185 -10.11 -2.70 6.90
N SER A 186 -10.80 -2.65 8.04
CA SER A 186 -12.25 -2.57 8.00
C SER A 186 -12.71 -1.15 7.66
N HIS A 187 -13.52 -1.02 6.60
CA HIS A 187 -14.19 0.23 6.28
C HIS A 187 -15.29 0.02 5.22
N TRP A 188 -16.25 0.95 5.20
CA TRP A 188 -17.43 0.91 4.33
C TRP A 188 -17.50 2.19 3.48
N PRO A 189 -16.60 2.39 2.50
CA PRO A 189 -16.57 3.62 1.70
C PRO A 189 -17.83 3.77 0.85
N ALA A 190 -18.31 5.02 0.69
CA ALA A 190 -19.44 5.37 -0.14
C ALA A 190 -20.76 4.63 0.21
N THR A 191 -20.94 4.22 1.46
CA THR A 191 -22.17 3.60 1.98
C THR A 191 -22.71 4.39 3.17
N PRO A 192 -23.96 4.12 3.61
CA PRO A 192 -24.50 4.70 4.84
C PRO A 192 -23.67 4.36 6.10
N ASP A 193 -22.91 3.27 6.06
CA ASP A 193 -22.03 2.85 7.15
C ASP A 193 -20.62 3.51 7.10
N SER A 194 -20.41 4.51 6.24
CA SER A 194 -19.13 5.22 6.15
C SER A 194 -18.72 5.80 7.50
N GLY A 195 -17.50 5.49 7.94
CA GLY A 195 -17.00 5.83 9.27
C GLY A 195 -17.13 4.72 10.31
N LYS A 196 -17.84 3.63 10.01
CA LYS A 196 -17.82 2.41 10.81
C LYS A 196 -16.44 1.74 10.67
N ILE A 197 -15.92 1.24 11.78
CA ILE A 197 -14.64 0.55 11.87
C ILE A 197 -14.84 -0.65 12.81
N ASN A 198 -14.39 -1.83 12.39
CA ASN A 198 -14.38 -3.02 13.23
C ASN A 198 -12.98 -3.21 13.85
N GLU A 199 -12.75 -2.49 14.94
CA GLU A 199 -11.45 -2.48 15.62
C GLU A 199 -10.94 -3.88 16.01
N ALA A 200 -11.83 -4.76 16.47
CA ALA A 200 -11.44 -6.11 16.88
C ALA A 200 -10.92 -6.91 15.68
N TRP A 201 -11.60 -6.83 14.54
CA TRP A 201 -11.20 -7.48 13.30
C TRP A 201 -9.89 -6.92 12.76
N ASP A 202 -9.74 -5.60 12.80
CA ASP A 202 -8.52 -4.90 12.33
C ASP A 202 -7.30 -5.32 13.15
N ARG A 203 -7.43 -5.37 14.48
CA ARG A 203 -6.34 -5.76 15.38
C ARG A 203 -5.95 -7.22 15.20
N GLU A 204 -6.92 -8.11 15.02
CA GLU A 204 -6.66 -9.52 14.74
C GLU A 204 -5.92 -9.69 13.41
N PHE A 205 -6.38 -9.01 12.34
CA PHE A 205 -5.71 -9.01 11.05
C PHE A 205 -4.26 -8.50 11.16
N LEU A 206 -4.04 -7.38 11.84
CA LEU A 206 -2.70 -6.80 12.02
C LEU A 206 -1.77 -7.72 12.82
N GLU A 207 -2.27 -8.40 13.84
CA GLU A 207 -1.49 -9.37 14.61
C GLU A 207 -1.01 -10.51 13.72
N ARG A 208 -1.91 -11.11 12.92
CA ARG A 208 -1.60 -12.17 11.96
C ARG A 208 -0.60 -11.68 10.90
N LEU A 209 -0.81 -10.48 10.38
CA LEU A 209 0.05 -9.86 9.37
C LEU A 209 1.47 -9.67 9.89
N MET A 210 1.63 -9.09 11.09
CA MET A 210 2.94 -8.82 11.69
C MET A 210 3.67 -10.09 12.09
N ARG A 211 2.97 -11.17 12.40
CA ARG A 211 3.56 -12.49 12.68
C ARG A 211 3.89 -13.30 11.43
N GLN A 212 3.53 -12.82 10.24
CA GLN A 212 3.64 -13.61 9.00
C GLN A 212 2.84 -14.92 9.05
N ASP A 213 1.69 -14.93 9.75
CA ASP A 213 0.83 -16.11 9.85
C ASP A 213 0.08 -16.32 8.53
N ARG A 214 0.80 -16.90 7.57
CA ARG A 214 0.31 -17.11 6.21
C ARG A 214 -1.02 -17.86 6.19
N ASP A 215 -1.12 -18.96 6.93
CA ASP A 215 -2.30 -19.82 6.86
C ASP A 215 -3.53 -19.10 7.42
N ALA A 216 -3.39 -18.37 8.52
CA ALA A 216 -4.45 -17.53 9.07
C ALA A 216 -4.81 -16.36 8.14
N LEU A 217 -3.85 -15.71 7.51
CA LEU A 217 -4.10 -14.63 6.54
C LEU A 217 -4.84 -15.13 5.29
N LEU A 218 -4.52 -16.33 4.81
CA LEU A 218 -5.16 -16.91 3.63
C LEU A 218 -6.49 -17.61 3.95
N SER A 219 -6.87 -17.74 5.22
CA SER A 219 -8.16 -18.33 5.65
C SER A 219 -9.32 -17.34 5.58
N TYR A 220 -9.07 -16.03 5.46
CA TYR A 220 -10.14 -15.05 5.21
C TYR A 220 -10.84 -15.34 3.89
N ASP A 221 -12.16 -15.31 3.89
CA ASP A 221 -12.98 -15.42 2.69
C ASP A 221 -13.67 -14.08 2.39
N ASP A 222 -14.04 -13.87 1.13
CA ASP A 222 -14.60 -12.58 0.69
C ASP A 222 -15.99 -12.30 1.28
N VAL A 223 -16.79 -13.34 1.60
CA VAL A 223 -18.14 -13.17 2.14
C VAL A 223 -18.08 -12.70 3.59
N SER A 224 -17.28 -13.37 4.42
CA SER A 224 -17.08 -12.96 5.81
C SER A 224 -16.32 -11.62 5.91
N THR A 225 -15.34 -11.38 5.04
CA THR A 225 -14.65 -10.09 4.97
C THR A 225 -15.62 -8.96 4.65
N TYR A 226 -16.48 -9.13 3.65
CA TYR A 226 -17.49 -8.12 3.32
C TYR A 226 -18.45 -7.82 4.50
N ARG A 227 -18.92 -8.89 5.17
CA ARG A 227 -19.83 -8.76 6.33
C ARG A 227 -19.17 -8.04 7.50
N ASP A 228 -17.93 -8.41 7.84
CA ASP A 228 -17.28 -8.03 9.08
C ASP A 228 -16.37 -6.81 8.94
N ALA A 229 -15.84 -6.57 7.74
CA ALA A 229 -14.90 -5.48 7.44
C ALA A 229 -15.36 -4.53 6.31
N GLY A 230 -16.50 -4.79 5.68
CA GLY A 230 -17.01 -4.00 4.57
C GLY A 230 -16.29 -4.29 3.24
N GLN A 231 -16.76 -3.63 2.17
CA GLN A 231 -16.10 -3.77 0.86
C GLN A 231 -14.67 -3.22 0.86
N GLY A 232 -14.39 -2.21 1.67
CA GLY A 232 -13.03 -1.70 1.82
C GLY A 232 -12.08 -2.70 2.46
N GLY A 233 -12.58 -3.65 3.26
CA GLY A 233 -11.80 -4.74 3.83
C GLY A 233 -11.13 -5.64 2.78
N PHE A 234 -11.57 -5.59 1.52
CA PHE A 234 -10.91 -6.33 0.43
C PHE A 234 -9.48 -5.82 0.14
N GLU A 235 -9.14 -4.63 0.57
CA GLU A 235 -7.81 -4.03 0.41
C GLU A 235 -6.72 -4.71 1.25
N ILE A 236 -7.06 -5.62 2.18
CA ILE A 236 -6.08 -6.46 2.87
C ILE A 236 -5.14 -7.20 1.91
N ARG A 237 -5.54 -7.37 0.65
CA ARG A 237 -4.72 -7.97 -0.42
C ARG A 237 -3.41 -7.23 -0.64
N THR A 238 -3.42 -5.91 -0.58
CA THR A 238 -2.22 -5.08 -0.74
C THR A 238 -1.27 -5.25 0.45
N TYR A 239 -1.82 -5.35 1.67
CA TYR A 239 -1.06 -5.60 2.89
C TYR A 239 -0.44 -7.00 2.90
N ILE A 240 -1.22 -8.02 2.50
CA ILE A 240 -0.76 -9.41 2.37
C ILE A 240 0.37 -9.51 1.35
N ALA A 241 0.26 -8.84 0.21
CA ALA A 241 1.32 -8.81 -0.79
C ALA A 241 2.60 -8.14 -0.26
N ALA A 242 2.48 -7.02 0.46
CA ALA A 242 3.62 -6.36 1.08
C ALA A 242 4.28 -7.24 2.16
N ALA A 243 3.49 -7.94 2.98
CA ALA A 243 3.98 -8.89 3.98
C ALA A 243 4.75 -10.05 3.34
N ALA A 244 4.19 -10.64 2.28
CA ALA A 244 4.85 -11.73 1.54
C ALA A 244 6.16 -11.27 0.86
N ALA A 245 6.22 -10.01 0.37
CA ALA A 245 7.45 -9.42 -0.15
C ALA A 245 8.49 -9.19 0.95
N ALA A 246 8.06 -8.76 2.14
CA ALA A 246 8.96 -8.54 3.27
C ALA A 246 9.65 -9.82 3.75
N ARG A 247 8.95 -10.94 3.78
CA ARG A 247 9.43 -12.23 4.31
C ARG A 247 9.99 -12.12 5.73
N ALA A 248 9.45 -11.22 6.53
CA ALA A 248 9.91 -10.92 7.87
C ALA A 248 8.73 -10.52 8.76
N PRO A 249 8.75 -10.84 10.05
CA PRO A 249 7.78 -10.28 10.97
C PRO A 249 7.86 -8.76 10.99
N GLY A 250 6.91 -8.13 11.65
CA GLY A 250 6.87 -6.67 11.74
C GLY A 250 6.27 -6.18 13.03
N THR A 251 6.08 -4.88 13.10
CA THR A 251 5.50 -4.21 14.24
C THR A 251 4.49 -3.17 13.79
N VAL A 252 3.31 -3.17 14.40
CA VAL A 252 2.35 -2.08 14.28
C VAL A 252 2.93 -0.86 14.99
N ARG A 253 3.18 0.20 14.23
CA ARG A 253 3.72 1.47 14.76
C ARG A 253 2.62 2.36 15.31
N PHE A 254 1.46 2.27 14.68
CA PHE A 254 0.26 2.97 15.11
C PHE A 254 -0.98 2.27 14.57
N TYR A 255 -2.02 2.19 15.40
CA TYR A 255 -3.37 1.84 14.98
C TYR A 255 -4.39 2.55 15.85
N THR A 256 -5.43 3.10 15.23
CA THR A 256 -6.59 3.62 15.95
C THR A 256 -7.87 3.55 15.13
N ALA A 257 -8.96 3.18 15.77
CA ALA A 257 -10.33 3.35 15.29
C ALA A 257 -10.96 4.71 15.72
N GLY A 258 -10.24 5.49 16.53
CA GLY A 258 -10.74 6.72 17.16
C GLY A 258 -10.82 7.94 16.23
N LEU A 259 -10.53 7.79 14.94
CA LEU A 259 -10.62 8.87 13.94
C LEU A 259 -11.65 8.54 12.84
N PRO A 260 -12.94 8.31 13.19
CA PRO A 260 -13.97 7.83 12.24
C PRO A 260 -14.22 8.79 11.08
N ILE A 261 -13.86 10.07 11.23
CA ILE A 261 -13.96 11.07 10.16
C ILE A 261 -13.05 10.73 8.96
N PHE A 262 -12.00 9.98 9.18
CA PHE A 262 -11.13 9.47 8.11
C PHE A 262 -11.73 8.25 7.40
N ALA A 263 -12.79 7.69 7.97
CA ALA A 263 -13.55 6.56 7.45
C ALA A 263 -12.74 5.26 7.28
N VAL A 264 -11.65 5.08 8.04
CA VAL A 264 -10.79 3.90 8.05
C VAL A 264 -10.13 3.74 9.41
N GLY A 265 -9.79 2.51 9.82
CA GLY A 265 -8.86 2.27 10.92
C GLY A 265 -7.46 2.77 10.53
N CYS A 266 -7.02 3.86 11.16
CA CYS A 266 -5.73 4.48 10.83
C CYS A 266 -4.57 3.57 11.21
N THR A 267 -3.85 3.08 10.24
CA THR A 267 -2.81 2.05 10.39
C THR A 267 -1.47 2.53 9.86
N VAL A 268 -0.41 2.26 10.61
CA VAL A 268 0.99 2.34 10.18
C VAL A 268 1.72 1.14 10.75
N ALA A 269 2.36 0.34 9.91
CA ALA A 269 3.16 -0.79 10.38
C ALA A 269 4.38 -1.00 9.46
N ARG A 270 5.43 -1.59 10.03
CA ARG A 270 6.68 -1.85 9.32
C ARG A 270 7.15 -3.27 9.57
N PHE A 271 7.66 -3.91 8.53
CA PHE A 271 8.30 -5.22 8.59
C PHE A 271 9.80 -5.07 8.87
N ASP A 272 10.36 -6.03 9.60
CA ASP A 272 11.76 -6.05 10.01
C ASP A 272 12.63 -6.67 8.89
N VAL A 273 12.63 -6.03 7.70
CA VAL A 273 13.52 -6.42 6.62
C VAL A 273 14.95 -6.09 7.00
N ASP A 274 15.85 -7.08 6.93
CA ASP A 274 17.26 -6.85 7.19
C ASP A 274 17.81 -5.87 6.16
N PRO A 275 18.42 -4.75 6.59
CA PRO A 275 19.17 -3.92 5.67
C PRO A 275 20.31 -4.78 5.07
N PRO A 276 20.66 -4.56 3.79
CA PRO A 276 21.78 -5.30 3.19
C PRO A 276 23.01 -5.10 4.11
N ARG A 277 23.61 -6.20 4.57
CA ARG A 277 24.91 -6.13 5.22
C ARG A 277 25.83 -5.44 4.24
N LEU A 278 26.28 -4.22 4.57
CA LEU A 278 27.36 -3.58 3.82
C LEU A 278 28.46 -4.62 3.77
N ALA A 279 28.86 -5.06 2.55
CA ALA A 279 30.01 -5.89 2.40
C ALA A 279 31.14 -5.17 3.14
N ALA A 280 31.66 -5.80 4.19
CA ALA A 280 32.82 -5.30 4.88
C ALA A 280 33.89 -5.18 3.80
N GLY A 281 34.36 -3.96 3.56
CA GLY A 281 35.24 -3.62 2.48
C GLY A 281 36.41 -4.62 2.39
N MET A 282 36.54 -5.18 1.20
CA MET A 282 37.82 -5.80 0.79
C MET A 282 38.73 -4.69 0.32
#